data_d4658a29696fc735ed6484ce41bb27af
#
_entry.id   d4658a29696fc735ed6484ce41bb27af
#
_cell.length_a   1.000
_cell.length_b   1.000
_cell.length_c   1.000
_cell.angle_alpha   90.00
_cell.angle_beta   90.00
_cell.angle_gamma   90.00
#
_symmetry.space_group_name_H-M   'P 1'
#
loop_
_entity.id
_entity.type
_entity.pdbx_description
1 polymer ?
#
loop_
_entity_poly.entity_id
_entity_poly.type
_entity_poly.pdbx_seq_one_letter_code
_entity_poly.pdbx_strand_id
1 'polypeptide(L)'
;EYAIKSFVAATKALKEGIVDVLVTAPINKYNIQSESFKFPGHTDYLAQELEGDALMLMVSDNLRVGLLTDHVPLNEVAGHLTEELIKKKIETVKQSLIRDFSINKPKIAVLGLNPHCGDGGVIGSEDDAVLKPTLKKIFDKGTLVFGPFPADSFFGSNHYEKYDAIIATYHDQGLIPFKTLSFGRGVNYTAGLDKV
;
A
#
# COMPACT_ATOMS: atom_id res chain seq x y z
N GLU A 1 -12.28 22.15 13.75
CA GLU A 1 -13.65 21.74 14.00
C GLU A 1 -14.42 21.48 12.70
N TYR A 2 -14.49 22.44 11.74
CA TYR A 2 -15.25 22.27 10.48
C TYR A 2 -14.71 21.17 9.58
N ALA A 3 -13.38 21.01 9.49
CA ALA A 3 -12.79 19.94 8.69
C ALA A 3 -13.22 18.54 9.16
N ILE A 4 -13.28 18.32 10.48
CA ILE A 4 -13.75 17.06 11.06
C ILE A 4 -15.25 16.86 10.75
N LYS A 5 -16.07 17.88 10.99
CA LYS A 5 -17.52 17.79 10.70
C LYS A 5 -17.80 17.48 9.25
N SER A 6 -17.07 18.13 8.32
CA SER A 6 -17.18 17.87 6.89
C SER A 6 -16.77 16.44 6.54
N PHE A 7 -15.64 15.96 7.08
CA PHE A 7 -15.13 14.62 6.83
C PHE A 7 -16.07 13.53 7.37
N VAL A 8 -16.56 13.68 8.60
CA VAL A 8 -17.52 12.74 9.22
C VAL A 8 -18.83 12.71 8.42
N ALA A 9 -19.36 13.87 8.01
CA ALA A 9 -20.58 13.94 7.21
C ALA A 9 -20.41 13.30 5.83
N ALA A 10 -19.26 13.52 5.18
CA ALA A 10 -18.95 12.93 3.88
C ALA A 10 -18.77 11.40 3.98
N THR A 11 -18.08 10.90 5.02
CA THR A 11 -17.92 9.45 5.28
C THR A 11 -19.30 8.80 5.51
N LYS A 12 -20.20 9.47 6.26
CA LYS A 12 -21.55 8.98 6.45
C LYS A 12 -22.32 8.89 5.13
N ALA A 13 -22.26 9.93 4.30
CA ALA A 13 -22.90 9.94 2.98
C ALA A 13 -22.36 8.82 2.07
N LEU A 14 -21.04 8.55 2.12
CA LEU A 14 -20.42 7.43 1.41
C LEU A 14 -20.95 6.07 1.91
N LYS A 15 -21.01 5.89 3.22
CA LYS A 15 -21.50 4.67 3.88
C LYS A 15 -22.96 4.38 3.52
N GLU A 16 -23.80 5.43 3.48
CA GLU A 16 -25.22 5.35 3.12
C GLU A 16 -25.46 5.22 1.60
N GLY A 17 -24.42 5.28 0.76
CA GLY A 17 -24.52 5.20 -0.69
C GLY A 17 -25.14 6.45 -1.35
N ILE A 18 -25.12 7.58 -0.66
CA ILE A 18 -25.57 8.88 -1.21
C ILE A 18 -24.53 9.42 -2.20
N VAL A 19 -23.28 9.12 -1.98
CA VAL A 19 -22.15 9.41 -2.87
C VAL A 19 -21.36 8.14 -3.16
N ASP A 20 -20.72 8.08 -4.32
CA ASP A 20 -19.97 6.91 -4.79
C ASP A 20 -18.50 6.94 -4.37
N VAL A 21 -17.94 8.13 -4.19
CA VAL A 21 -16.51 8.35 -3.92
C VAL A 21 -16.32 9.49 -2.93
N LEU A 22 -15.33 9.36 -2.05
CA LEU A 22 -14.89 10.40 -1.13
C LEU A 22 -13.50 10.91 -1.51
N VAL A 23 -13.41 12.18 -1.92
CA VAL A 23 -12.14 12.88 -2.14
C VAL A 23 -11.91 13.88 -1.02
N THR A 24 -10.78 13.73 -0.31
CA THR A 24 -10.44 14.56 0.84
C THR A 24 -9.31 15.55 0.54
N ALA A 25 -9.41 16.75 1.09
CA ALA A 25 -8.32 17.70 1.13
C ALA A 25 -7.34 17.38 2.28
N PRO A 26 -6.07 17.84 2.20
CA PRO A 26 -5.12 17.69 3.29
C PRO A 26 -5.63 18.27 4.61
N ILE A 27 -5.32 17.59 5.71
CA ILE A 27 -5.64 18.03 7.07
C ILE A 27 -4.36 18.28 7.88
N ASN A 28 -4.40 19.21 8.80
CA ASN A 28 -3.34 19.36 9.78
C ASN A 28 -3.56 18.36 10.93
N LYS A 29 -2.75 17.31 10.97
CA LYS A 29 -2.90 16.18 11.90
C LYS A 29 -2.84 16.60 13.37
N TYR A 30 -2.11 17.66 13.71
CA TYR A 30 -2.03 18.17 15.06
C TYR A 30 -3.32 18.93 15.46
N ASN A 31 -3.80 19.80 14.59
CA ASN A 31 -4.94 20.66 14.86
C ASN A 31 -6.30 19.95 14.86
N ILE A 32 -6.38 18.75 14.26
CA ILE A 32 -7.64 17.98 14.22
C ILE A 32 -7.85 17.11 15.46
N GLN A 33 -6.80 16.89 16.27
CA GLN A 33 -6.96 16.09 17.49
C GLN A 33 -7.93 16.77 18.44
N SER A 34 -8.93 16.01 18.89
CA SER A 34 -9.95 16.45 19.83
C SER A 34 -10.45 15.25 20.65
N GLU A 35 -11.24 15.48 21.67
CA GLU A 35 -11.86 14.39 22.44
C GLU A 35 -12.73 13.48 21.56
N SER A 36 -13.35 14.04 20.52
CA SER A 36 -14.23 13.34 19.58
C SER A 36 -13.54 12.82 18.31
N PHE A 37 -12.26 13.15 18.09
CA PHE A 37 -11.49 12.70 16.92
C PHE A 37 -10.04 12.43 17.29
N LYS A 38 -9.72 11.18 17.57
CA LYS A 38 -8.38 10.72 18.02
C LYS A 38 -7.68 9.85 16.97
N PHE A 39 -7.90 10.11 15.69
CA PHE A 39 -7.31 9.33 14.60
C PHE A 39 -6.05 10.00 14.07
N PRO A 40 -4.99 9.23 13.77
CA PRO A 40 -3.75 9.75 13.14
C PRO A 40 -3.98 10.39 11.77
N GLY A 41 -5.00 9.95 11.04
CA GLY A 41 -5.28 10.44 9.70
C GLY A 41 -6.63 9.96 9.12
N HIS A 42 -6.86 10.27 7.85
CA HIS A 42 -8.08 9.87 7.13
C HIS A 42 -8.23 8.35 7.06
N THR A 43 -7.15 7.65 6.69
CA THR A 43 -7.16 6.19 6.48
C THR A 43 -7.57 5.44 7.75
N ASP A 44 -7.06 5.86 8.91
CA ASP A 44 -7.39 5.22 10.20
C ASP A 44 -8.86 5.40 10.57
N TYR A 45 -9.41 6.59 10.32
CA TYR A 45 -10.82 6.86 10.54
C TYR A 45 -11.71 6.05 9.56
N LEU A 46 -11.36 6.04 8.28
CA LEU A 46 -12.10 5.27 7.27
C LEU A 46 -12.05 3.76 7.57
N ALA A 47 -10.91 3.25 8.03
CA ALA A 47 -10.76 1.84 8.44
C ALA A 47 -11.67 1.45 9.62
N GLN A 48 -12.02 2.41 10.48
CA GLN A 48 -12.97 2.15 11.57
C GLN A 48 -14.44 2.23 11.11
N GLU A 49 -14.74 3.14 10.19
CA GLU A 49 -16.12 3.43 9.78
C GLU A 49 -16.64 2.53 8.64
N LEU A 50 -15.74 2.00 7.81
CA LEU A 50 -16.04 1.19 6.64
C LEU A 50 -15.55 -0.25 6.82
N GLU A 51 -16.13 -1.18 6.08
CA GLU A 51 -15.73 -2.58 6.14
C GLU A 51 -14.51 -2.84 5.27
N GLY A 52 -13.61 -3.70 5.76
CA GLY A 52 -12.42 -4.13 5.04
C GLY A 52 -11.10 -3.82 5.74
N ASP A 53 -10.01 -4.04 5.03
CA ASP A 53 -8.63 -3.85 5.50
C ASP A 53 -7.99 -2.69 4.76
N ALA A 54 -8.05 -1.51 5.33
CA ALA A 54 -7.47 -0.30 4.73
C ALA A 54 -5.97 -0.47 4.42
N LEU A 55 -5.60 -0.15 3.19
CA LEU A 55 -4.23 -0.16 2.71
C LEU A 55 -3.94 1.13 1.94
N MET A 56 -2.85 1.79 2.28
CA MET A 56 -2.37 2.96 1.54
C MET A 56 -1.79 2.52 0.21
N LEU A 57 -2.40 2.95 -0.88
CA LEU A 57 -1.93 2.75 -2.23
C LEU A 57 -1.67 4.13 -2.87
N MET A 58 -0.42 4.41 -3.16
CA MET A 58 -0.05 5.62 -3.89
C MET A 58 -0.27 5.39 -5.38
N VAL A 59 -1.06 6.23 -6.01
CA VAL A 59 -1.51 6.06 -7.40
C VAL A 59 -1.17 7.28 -8.24
N SER A 60 -0.61 7.04 -9.41
CA SER A 60 -0.50 8.01 -10.50
C SER A 60 -0.91 7.35 -11.82
N ASP A 61 -0.87 8.05 -12.94
CA ASP A 61 -1.30 7.54 -14.23
C ASP A 61 -0.68 6.18 -14.59
N ASN A 62 0.64 6.02 -14.32
CA ASN A 62 1.40 4.85 -14.74
C ASN A 62 2.07 4.09 -13.58
N LEU A 63 1.81 4.45 -12.33
CA LEU A 63 2.51 3.86 -11.19
C LEU A 63 1.58 3.72 -10.00
N ARG A 64 1.50 2.51 -9.44
CA ARG A 64 0.78 2.21 -8.20
C ARG A 64 1.74 1.54 -7.23
N VAL A 65 1.88 2.13 -6.05
CA VAL A 65 2.81 1.64 -5.02
C VAL A 65 2.08 1.43 -3.70
N GLY A 66 2.02 0.19 -3.25
CA GLY A 66 1.56 -0.21 -1.92
C GLY A 66 2.73 -0.55 -1.00
N LEU A 67 2.45 -0.68 0.28
CA LEU A 67 3.45 -0.94 1.31
C LEU A 67 3.08 -2.20 2.11
N LEU A 68 4.06 -3.04 2.43
CA LEU A 68 3.89 -4.12 3.42
C LEU A 68 3.83 -3.51 4.82
N THR A 69 4.79 -2.63 5.15
CA THR A 69 4.80 -1.85 6.39
C THR A 69 4.78 -0.36 6.05
N ASP A 70 3.92 0.40 6.71
CA ASP A 70 3.71 1.84 6.42
C ASP A 70 4.46 2.71 7.43
N HIS A 71 3.86 2.98 8.58
CA HIS A 71 4.41 3.87 9.61
C HIS A 71 5.08 3.05 10.73
N VAL A 72 6.05 2.24 10.36
CA VAL A 72 6.84 1.39 11.27
C VAL A 72 8.27 1.93 11.31
N PRO A 73 8.91 2.03 12.49
CA PRO A 73 10.33 2.37 12.59
C PRO A 73 11.18 1.41 11.77
N LEU A 74 12.20 1.92 11.07
CA LEU A 74 12.99 1.13 10.13
C LEU A 74 13.63 -0.12 10.77
N ASN A 75 14.08 -0.01 12.02
CA ASN A 75 14.66 -1.13 12.78
C ASN A 75 13.64 -2.23 13.15
N GLU A 76 12.35 -1.98 13.01
CA GLU A 76 11.29 -2.93 13.34
C GLU A 76 10.71 -3.61 12.08
N VAL A 77 10.99 -3.08 10.90
CA VAL A 77 10.42 -3.55 9.62
C VAL A 77 10.61 -5.06 9.42
N ALA A 78 11.83 -5.57 9.64
CA ALA A 78 12.14 -6.99 9.46
C ALA A 78 11.26 -7.89 10.36
N GLY A 79 11.03 -7.46 11.60
CA GLY A 79 10.17 -8.19 12.56
C GLY A 79 8.68 -8.21 12.19
N HIS A 80 8.23 -7.24 11.41
CA HIS A 80 6.84 -7.19 10.92
C HIS A 80 6.60 -8.03 9.66
N LEU A 81 7.65 -8.42 8.92
CA LEU A 81 7.51 -9.21 7.69
C LEU A 81 7.16 -10.66 7.98
N THR A 82 5.88 -10.96 8.07
CA THR A 82 5.35 -12.31 8.26
C THR A 82 4.66 -12.82 6.99
N GLU A 83 4.60 -14.14 6.84
CA GLU A 83 3.85 -14.78 5.74
C GLU A 83 2.40 -14.28 5.69
N GLU A 84 1.77 -14.12 6.85
CA GLU A 84 0.38 -13.65 6.97
C GLU A 84 0.22 -12.21 6.48
N LEU A 85 1.08 -11.29 6.94
CA LEU A 85 1.05 -9.89 6.50
C LEU A 85 1.22 -9.78 4.98
N ILE A 86 2.23 -10.48 4.43
CA ILE A 86 2.53 -10.45 2.99
C ILE A 86 1.33 -10.95 2.18
N LYS A 87 0.74 -12.08 2.56
CA LYS A 87 -0.45 -12.63 1.90
C LYS A 87 -1.63 -11.67 1.95
N LYS A 88 -1.92 -11.13 3.13
CA LYS A 88 -3.02 -10.18 3.33
C LYS A 88 -2.85 -8.95 2.45
N LYS A 89 -1.68 -8.30 2.50
CA LYS A 89 -1.40 -7.07 1.73
C LYS A 89 -1.44 -7.30 0.21
N ILE A 90 -0.88 -8.41 -0.27
CA ILE A 90 -0.92 -8.76 -1.70
C ILE A 90 -2.37 -9.01 -2.15
N GLU A 91 -3.17 -9.75 -1.38
CA GLU A 91 -4.56 -10.02 -1.74
C GLU A 91 -5.39 -8.72 -1.74
N THR A 92 -5.21 -7.84 -0.76
CA THR A 92 -5.88 -6.53 -0.71
C THR A 92 -5.55 -5.70 -1.96
N VAL A 93 -4.27 -5.59 -2.33
CA VAL A 93 -3.85 -4.87 -3.55
C VAL A 93 -4.45 -5.51 -4.80
N LYS A 94 -4.37 -6.83 -4.93
CA LYS A 94 -4.95 -7.57 -6.06
C LYS A 94 -6.44 -7.31 -6.21
N GLN A 95 -7.21 -7.39 -5.13
CA GLN A 95 -8.66 -7.16 -5.17
C GLN A 95 -8.99 -5.72 -5.58
N SER A 96 -8.26 -4.74 -5.05
CA SER A 96 -8.44 -3.35 -5.48
C SER A 96 -8.08 -3.14 -6.95
N LEU A 97 -7.00 -3.75 -7.45
CA LEU A 97 -6.64 -3.65 -8.87
C LEU A 97 -7.75 -4.21 -9.77
N ILE A 98 -8.39 -5.30 -9.36
CA ILE A 98 -9.49 -5.92 -10.13
C ILE A 98 -10.76 -5.07 -10.04
N ARG A 99 -11.19 -4.72 -8.83
CA ARG A 99 -12.47 -4.05 -8.56
C ARG A 99 -12.45 -2.57 -8.96
N ASP A 100 -11.40 -1.86 -8.50
CA ASP A 100 -11.37 -0.39 -8.54
C ASP A 100 -10.65 0.14 -9.79
N PHE A 101 -9.69 -0.63 -10.34
CA PHE A 101 -8.92 -0.27 -11.54
C PHE A 101 -9.26 -1.12 -12.77
N SER A 102 -10.19 -2.06 -12.66
CA SER A 102 -10.65 -2.93 -13.76
C SER A 102 -9.54 -3.75 -14.44
N ILE A 103 -8.50 -4.13 -13.69
CA ILE A 103 -7.38 -4.93 -14.17
C ILE A 103 -7.64 -6.39 -13.84
N ASN A 104 -8.17 -7.17 -14.78
CA ASN A 104 -8.63 -8.54 -14.54
C ASN A 104 -7.54 -9.54 -14.11
N LYS A 105 -6.30 -9.37 -14.56
CA LYS A 105 -5.16 -10.24 -14.24
C LYS A 105 -3.94 -9.41 -13.83
N PRO A 106 -4.01 -8.73 -12.67
CA PRO A 106 -2.97 -7.81 -12.26
C PRO A 106 -1.64 -8.53 -12.01
N LYS A 107 -0.56 -7.93 -12.53
CA LYS A 107 0.83 -8.31 -12.25
C LYS A 107 1.36 -7.44 -11.13
N ILE A 108 1.73 -8.06 -10.04
CA ILE A 108 2.21 -7.37 -8.83
C ILE A 108 3.70 -7.67 -8.65
N ALA A 109 4.53 -6.64 -8.57
CA ALA A 109 5.93 -6.77 -8.18
C ALA A 109 6.08 -6.54 -6.68
N VAL A 110 6.94 -7.31 -6.02
CA VAL A 110 7.31 -7.12 -4.61
C VAL A 110 8.79 -6.82 -4.53
N LEU A 111 9.16 -5.76 -3.82
CA LEU A 111 10.55 -5.39 -3.61
C LEU A 111 11.15 -6.18 -2.44
N GLY A 112 12.43 -6.48 -2.52
CA GLY A 112 13.18 -7.10 -1.44
C GLY A 112 13.37 -6.16 -0.26
N LEU A 113 13.55 -6.71 0.93
CA LEU A 113 13.88 -5.94 2.13
C LEU A 113 15.34 -5.47 2.09
N ASN A 114 16.25 -6.39 1.81
CA ASN A 114 17.68 -6.15 1.88
C ASN A 114 18.27 -5.76 0.52
N PRO A 115 19.40 -5.07 0.48
CA PRO A 115 20.17 -4.89 -0.75
C PRO A 115 20.37 -6.22 -1.46
N HIS A 116 20.20 -6.23 -2.80
CA HIS A 116 20.30 -7.44 -3.63
C HIS A 116 19.44 -8.62 -3.17
N CYS A 117 18.32 -8.33 -2.46
CA CYS A 117 17.42 -9.33 -1.86
C CYS A 117 18.18 -10.32 -0.95
N GLY A 118 19.12 -9.81 -0.16
CA GLY A 118 19.91 -10.57 0.82
C GLY A 118 21.11 -11.33 0.26
N ASP A 119 21.29 -11.38 -1.07
CA ASP A 119 22.42 -12.06 -1.74
C ASP A 119 22.71 -13.47 -1.17
N GLY A 120 21.68 -14.31 -1.13
CA GLY A 120 21.79 -15.67 -0.60
C GLY A 120 22.07 -15.73 0.91
N GLY A 121 21.70 -14.70 1.66
CA GLY A 121 21.89 -14.59 3.12
C GLY A 121 23.15 -13.84 3.55
N VAL A 122 23.96 -13.37 2.60
CA VAL A 122 25.20 -12.61 2.91
C VAL A 122 24.87 -11.21 3.46
N ILE A 123 23.79 -10.59 2.98
CA ILE A 123 23.38 -9.22 3.35
C ILE A 123 22.02 -9.24 4.11
N GLY A 124 21.67 -10.35 4.71
CA GLY A 124 20.41 -10.53 5.41
C GLY A 124 19.66 -11.76 4.91
N SER A 125 18.86 -12.36 5.76
CA SER A 125 18.21 -13.65 5.51
C SER A 125 16.71 -13.53 5.26
N GLU A 126 16.09 -12.40 5.54
CA GLU A 126 14.63 -12.20 5.57
C GLU A 126 14.00 -12.42 4.19
N ASP A 127 14.71 -12.00 3.12
CA ASP A 127 14.24 -12.22 1.75
C ASP A 127 14.16 -13.71 1.41
N ASP A 128 15.18 -14.49 1.80
CA ASP A 128 15.23 -15.93 1.56
C ASP A 128 14.33 -16.72 2.53
N ALA A 129 14.29 -16.30 3.78
CA ALA A 129 13.56 -17.02 4.82
C ALA A 129 12.03 -16.77 4.75
N VAL A 130 11.60 -15.56 4.37
CA VAL A 130 10.19 -15.15 4.44
C VAL A 130 9.63 -14.72 3.08
N LEU A 131 10.23 -13.71 2.41
CA LEU A 131 9.64 -13.14 1.19
C LEU A 131 9.57 -14.16 0.05
N LYS A 132 10.69 -14.72 -0.38
CA LYS A 132 10.75 -15.66 -1.51
C LYS A 132 9.80 -16.84 -1.36
N PRO A 133 9.80 -17.60 -0.23
CA PRO A 133 8.91 -18.73 -0.08
C PRO A 133 7.44 -18.32 -0.02
N THR A 134 7.13 -17.16 0.56
CA THR A 134 5.76 -16.66 0.62
C THR A 134 5.25 -16.27 -0.77
N LEU A 135 6.03 -15.51 -1.53
CA LEU A 135 5.68 -15.11 -2.89
C LEU A 135 5.49 -16.33 -3.80
N LYS A 136 6.38 -17.34 -3.67
CA LYS A 136 6.21 -18.60 -4.40
C LYS A 136 4.89 -19.28 -4.07
N LYS A 137 4.51 -19.40 -2.82
CA LYS A 137 3.22 -19.99 -2.40
C LYS A 137 2.01 -19.23 -2.98
N ILE A 138 2.10 -17.89 -3.07
CA ILE A 138 1.04 -17.05 -3.62
C ILE A 138 0.96 -17.24 -5.16
N PHE A 139 2.11 -17.28 -5.82
CA PHE A 139 2.20 -17.51 -7.27
C PHE A 139 1.66 -18.89 -7.66
N ASP A 140 2.05 -19.94 -6.93
CA ASP A 140 1.60 -21.32 -7.17
C ASP A 140 0.07 -21.47 -7.02
N LYS A 141 -0.59 -20.54 -6.30
CA LYS A 141 -2.07 -20.46 -6.17
C LYS A 141 -2.73 -19.63 -7.29
N GLY A 142 -1.96 -19.16 -8.28
CA GLY A 142 -2.47 -18.48 -9.47
C GLY A 142 -2.51 -16.94 -9.39
N THR A 143 -1.98 -16.32 -8.35
CA THR A 143 -1.81 -14.86 -8.30
C THR A 143 -0.52 -14.47 -9.01
N LEU A 144 -0.57 -13.54 -9.98
CA LEU A 144 0.59 -13.07 -10.72
C LEU A 144 1.42 -12.10 -9.88
N VAL A 145 2.11 -12.64 -8.89
CA VAL A 145 3.04 -11.92 -8.02
C VAL A 145 4.47 -12.34 -8.33
N PHE A 146 5.38 -11.38 -8.40
CA PHE A 146 6.77 -11.58 -8.82
C PHE A 146 7.72 -10.86 -7.85
N GLY A 147 8.90 -11.42 -7.67
CA GLY A 147 9.92 -10.89 -6.78
C GLY A 147 10.49 -11.94 -5.83
N PRO A 148 11.19 -11.53 -4.76
CA PRO A 148 11.53 -10.14 -4.47
C PRO A 148 12.52 -9.57 -5.50
N PHE A 149 12.41 -8.27 -5.80
CA PHE A 149 13.32 -7.55 -6.68
C PHE A 149 14.18 -6.57 -5.89
N PRO A 150 15.48 -6.42 -6.20
CA PRO A 150 16.29 -5.35 -5.64
C PRO A 150 15.73 -3.98 -6.05
N ALA A 151 15.39 -3.13 -5.08
CA ALA A 151 14.66 -1.89 -5.33
C ALA A 151 15.41 -0.90 -6.22
N ASP A 152 16.73 -0.78 -6.04
CA ASP A 152 17.60 0.11 -6.80
C ASP A 152 17.57 -0.19 -8.30
N SER A 153 17.88 -1.43 -8.66
CA SER A 153 17.91 -1.87 -10.05
C SER A 153 16.50 -1.97 -10.66
N PHE A 154 15.50 -2.30 -9.87
CA PHE A 154 14.10 -2.38 -10.31
C PHE A 154 13.59 -1.01 -10.80
N PHE A 155 13.81 0.04 -10.05
CA PHE A 155 13.47 1.40 -10.47
C PHE A 155 14.47 1.98 -11.48
N GLY A 156 15.77 1.75 -11.28
CA GLY A 156 16.82 2.26 -12.14
C GLY A 156 16.78 1.74 -13.58
N SER A 157 16.20 0.55 -13.81
CA SER A 157 16.03 -0.03 -15.14
C SER A 157 14.62 0.14 -15.73
N ASN A 158 13.76 0.95 -15.12
CA ASN A 158 12.35 1.12 -15.48
C ASN A 158 11.55 -0.21 -15.50
N HIS A 159 12.01 -1.20 -14.73
CA HIS A 159 11.35 -2.51 -14.68
C HIS A 159 9.93 -2.43 -14.13
N TYR A 160 9.63 -1.40 -13.33
CA TYR A 160 8.31 -1.11 -12.77
C TYR A 160 7.20 -0.95 -13.83
N GLU A 161 7.53 -0.54 -15.06
CA GLU A 161 6.56 -0.35 -16.16
C GLU A 161 5.89 -1.66 -16.62
N LYS A 162 6.45 -2.82 -16.24
CA LYS A 162 5.93 -4.15 -16.60
C LYS A 162 4.86 -4.67 -15.64
N TYR A 163 4.57 -3.91 -14.56
CA TYR A 163 3.68 -4.33 -13.49
C TYR A 163 2.55 -3.32 -13.27
N ASP A 164 1.41 -3.84 -12.85
CA ASP A 164 0.23 -3.04 -12.56
C ASP A 164 0.29 -2.38 -11.18
N ALA A 165 1.00 -3.01 -10.23
CA ALA A 165 1.34 -2.44 -8.95
C ALA A 165 2.68 -2.98 -8.42
N ILE A 166 3.28 -2.19 -7.53
CA ILE A 166 4.51 -2.51 -6.83
C ILE A 166 4.20 -2.51 -5.34
N ILE A 167 4.70 -3.49 -4.62
CA ILE A 167 4.63 -3.53 -3.17
C ILE A 167 6.04 -3.40 -2.61
N ALA A 168 6.28 -2.30 -1.92
CA ALA A 168 7.53 -2.06 -1.20
C ALA A 168 7.45 -2.65 0.22
N THR A 169 8.58 -3.05 0.78
CA THR A 169 8.65 -3.63 2.12
C THR A 169 8.49 -2.59 3.22
N TYR A 170 8.92 -1.35 2.98
CA TYR A 170 8.79 -0.24 3.93
C TYR A 170 8.53 1.10 3.23
N HIS A 171 8.12 2.08 4.02
CA HIS A 171 7.60 3.37 3.56
C HIS A 171 8.51 4.06 2.54
N ASP A 172 9.76 4.37 2.89
CA ASP A 172 10.63 5.19 2.04
C ASP A 172 11.11 4.45 0.79
N GLN A 173 11.23 3.11 0.84
CA GLN A 173 11.55 2.28 -0.32
C GLN A 173 10.51 2.46 -1.46
N GLY A 174 9.26 2.64 -1.11
CA GLY A 174 8.17 2.84 -2.08
C GLY A 174 7.90 4.32 -2.38
N LEU A 175 7.85 5.16 -1.33
CA LEU A 175 7.39 6.53 -1.47
C LEU A 175 8.42 7.48 -2.09
N ILE A 176 9.73 7.24 -1.89
CA ILE A 176 10.77 8.04 -2.54
C ILE A 176 10.69 7.89 -4.07
N PRO A 177 10.79 6.69 -4.66
CA PRO A 177 10.67 6.54 -6.11
C PRO A 177 9.30 6.97 -6.63
N PHE A 178 8.19 6.65 -5.93
CA PHE A 178 6.87 7.12 -6.33
C PHE A 178 6.81 8.65 -6.46
N LYS A 179 7.21 9.39 -5.43
CA LYS A 179 7.18 10.85 -5.43
C LYS A 179 8.13 11.45 -6.46
N THR A 180 9.27 10.82 -6.70
CA THR A 180 10.24 11.25 -7.70
C THR A 180 9.70 11.10 -9.12
N LEU A 181 9.09 9.96 -9.43
CA LEU A 181 8.56 9.64 -10.76
C LEU A 181 7.22 10.31 -11.06
N SER A 182 6.38 10.53 -10.04
CA SER A 182 5.01 11.02 -10.20
C SER A 182 4.84 12.49 -9.86
N PHE A 183 5.88 13.22 -9.57
CA PHE A 183 5.95 14.59 -9.05
C PHE A 183 4.66 15.42 -9.23
N GLY A 184 3.94 15.64 -8.11
CA GLY A 184 2.72 16.46 -8.08
C GLY A 184 1.45 15.81 -8.70
N ARG A 185 1.52 14.60 -9.24
CA ARG A 185 0.39 13.88 -9.87
C ARG A 185 -0.08 12.68 -9.06
N GLY A 186 0.51 12.45 -7.90
CA GLY A 186 0.17 11.30 -7.07
C GLY A 186 -1.04 11.53 -6.18
N VAL A 187 -1.87 10.51 -6.05
CA VAL A 187 -3.02 10.44 -5.13
C VAL A 187 -2.76 9.35 -4.11
N ASN A 188 -3.07 9.61 -2.85
CA ASN A 188 -3.14 8.58 -1.81
C ASN A 188 -4.54 7.96 -1.85
N TYR A 189 -4.60 6.74 -2.35
CA TYR A 189 -5.82 5.96 -2.50
C TYR A 189 -5.93 4.97 -1.32
N THR A 190 -7.06 4.95 -0.64
CA THR A 190 -7.31 3.96 0.43
C THR A 190 -7.91 2.70 -0.19
N ALA A 191 -7.06 1.72 -0.47
CA ALA A 191 -7.47 0.42 -1.01
C ALA A 191 -8.05 -0.50 0.09
N GLY A 192 -8.79 -1.53 -0.31
CA GLY A 192 -9.20 -2.63 0.57
C GLY A 192 -10.45 -2.38 1.41
N LEU A 193 -11.04 -1.20 1.38
CA LEU A 193 -12.35 -0.94 1.98
C LEU A 193 -13.48 -1.28 0.99
N ASP A 194 -14.69 -1.48 1.52
CA ASP A 194 -15.90 -1.74 0.72
C ASP A 194 -16.36 -0.51 -0.08
N LYS A 195 -15.90 0.67 0.31
CA LYS A 195 -16.14 1.97 -0.34
C LYS A 195 -14.82 2.69 -0.62
N VAL A 196 -14.86 3.64 -1.56
CA VAL A 196 -13.71 4.42 -2.03
C VAL A 196 -13.86 5.89 -1.75
#